data_e5d310ea781b7af260a7a28b4f036be0
#
_entry.id   e5d310ea781b7af260a7a28b4f036be0
#
_cell.length_a   1.000
_cell.length_b   1.000
_cell.length_c   1.000
_cell.angle_alpha   90.00
_cell.angle_beta   90.00
_cell.angle_gamma   90.00
#
_symmetry.space_group_name_H-M   'P 1'
#
loop_
_entity.id
_entity.type
_entity.pdbx_description
1 polymer ?
#
loop_
_entity_poly.entity_id
_entity_poly.type
_entity_poly.pdbx_seq_one_letter_code
_entity_poly.pdbx_strand_id
1 'polypeptide(L)'
;MMLRDYSFLFITLLAFFASAEAQIEYNWQNSKEGWVSASEPNLGCVLVAEPNALAMKAFNQTPVMRSGTLQDDLNIEATTYDRVRISLKNPTASGNPNARLFIYPPGSNTATCNYNFAVDTMMVDFETYIISLDDAPTNGALEGTIARFGLRAPWGVANGDTIYWESMVVYSSLGCTDSLSCNFSSYAESDDGSCYFPGNPCDDGDDATADDTIDENCECVGQPIANIAETPAGSSILNLYPNPVAAQFKVEAQMRIAELEVYNASGKRIIVFQPHAETLALDATGWPNGMYHLRLVYADGSTGSEAFAVIR
;
A
#
# COMPACT_ATOMS: atom_id res chain seq x y z
N MET A 1 39.70 -24.51 9.84
CA MET A 1 38.53 -24.19 10.67
C MET A 1 38.12 -22.78 10.31
N MET A 2 37.27 -22.63 9.27
CA MET A 2 36.84 -21.33 8.75
C MET A 2 35.46 -21.00 9.35
N LEU A 3 35.40 -19.94 10.11
CA LEU A 3 34.18 -19.33 10.60
C LEU A 3 33.51 -18.59 9.42
N ARG A 4 32.29 -18.97 9.13
CA ARG A 4 31.44 -18.33 8.13
C ARG A 4 30.58 -17.30 8.86
N ASP A 5 30.87 -16.02 8.67
CA ASP A 5 30.03 -14.92 9.13
C ASP A 5 28.72 -14.91 8.33
N TYR A 6 27.62 -15.14 9.00
CA TYR A 6 26.28 -14.89 8.48
C TYR A 6 25.88 -13.46 8.85
N SER A 7 26.11 -12.52 7.93
CA SER A 7 25.48 -11.22 8.01
C SER A 7 24.00 -11.35 7.67
N PHE A 8 23.13 -11.31 8.68
CA PHE A 8 21.70 -11.14 8.50
C PHE A 8 21.45 -9.71 7.99
N LEU A 9 21.15 -9.60 6.70
CA LEU A 9 20.64 -8.38 6.11
C LEU A 9 19.17 -8.24 6.53
N PHE A 10 18.89 -7.39 7.52
CA PHE A 10 17.54 -6.93 7.82
C PHE A 10 17.09 -6.05 6.64
N ILE A 11 16.31 -6.62 5.73
CA ILE A 11 15.54 -5.85 4.76
C ILE A 11 14.34 -5.31 5.54
N THR A 12 14.46 -4.08 6.03
CA THR A 12 13.29 -3.29 6.43
C THR A 12 12.45 -3.08 5.18
N LEU A 13 11.33 -3.81 5.10
CA LEU A 13 10.28 -3.57 4.12
C LEU A 13 9.61 -2.26 4.54
N LEU A 14 10.11 -1.13 4.05
CA LEU A 14 9.36 0.12 4.07
C LEU A 14 8.16 -0.11 3.13
N ALA A 15 7.01 -0.34 3.71
CA ALA A 15 5.77 -0.22 2.99
C ALA A 15 5.58 1.28 2.67
N PHE A 16 6.10 1.69 1.51
CA PHE A 16 5.66 2.92 0.90
C PHE A 16 4.20 2.69 0.49
N PHE A 17 3.26 3.18 1.27
CA PHE A 17 1.96 3.55 0.77
C PHE A 17 2.11 4.84 -0.04
N ALA A 18 2.84 4.77 -1.16
CA ALA A 18 2.56 5.67 -2.24
C ALA A 18 1.11 5.32 -2.64
N SER A 19 0.20 6.26 -2.57
CA SER A 19 -1.03 6.21 -3.35
C SER A 19 -0.57 6.09 -4.79
N ALA A 20 -0.35 4.86 -5.25
CA ALA A 20 -0.05 4.62 -6.63
C ALA A 20 -1.30 5.10 -7.36
N GLU A 21 -1.18 6.19 -8.12
CA GLU A 21 -2.11 6.39 -9.20
C GLU A 21 -2.20 5.04 -9.88
N ALA A 22 -3.39 4.44 -9.89
CA ALA A 22 -3.59 3.14 -10.46
C ALA A 22 -3.46 3.25 -11.98
N GLN A 23 -2.22 3.27 -12.46
CA GLN A 23 -1.87 3.38 -13.87
C GLN A 23 -0.71 2.47 -14.21
N ILE A 24 -0.68 2.04 -15.46
CA ILE A 24 0.46 1.34 -16.05
C ILE A 24 1.03 2.24 -17.13
N GLU A 25 2.29 2.58 -17.02
CA GLU A 25 2.97 3.44 -17.98
C GLU A 25 4.11 2.69 -18.66
N TYR A 26 4.13 2.78 -19.99
CA TYR A 26 5.26 2.42 -20.83
C TYR A 26 5.77 3.69 -21.50
N ASN A 27 7.02 4.02 -21.24
CA ASN A 27 7.69 5.18 -21.81
C ASN A 27 8.94 4.70 -22.56
N TRP A 28 8.79 4.44 -23.84
CA TRP A 28 9.81 3.78 -24.65
C TRP A 28 11.00 4.69 -25.05
N GLN A 29 11.58 5.37 -24.08
CA GLN A 29 12.80 6.15 -24.27
C GLN A 29 14.03 5.26 -24.03
N ASN A 30 14.76 4.94 -25.10
CA ASN A 30 15.96 4.07 -25.06
C ASN A 30 15.70 2.65 -24.52
N SER A 31 14.46 2.24 -24.35
CA SER A 31 14.08 0.95 -23.79
C SER A 31 12.92 0.32 -24.54
N LYS A 32 12.84 -1.01 -24.55
CA LYS A 32 11.67 -1.76 -25.00
C LYS A 32 10.68 -2.03 -23.87
N GLU A 33 11.09 -1.82 -22.64
CA GLU A 33 10.29 -2.06 -21.41
C GLU A 33 9.60 -3.43 -21.41
N GLY A 34 10.32 -4.47 -21.82
CA GLY A 34 9.79 -5.83 -21.91
C GLY A 34 8.95 -6.13 -23.15
N TRP A 35 8.66 -5.14 -24.01
CA TRP A 35 7.88 -5.39 -25.21
C TRP A 35 8.64 -6.23 -26.23
N VAL A 36 7.93 -7.19 -26.83
CA VAL A 36 8.44 -8.16 -27.79
C VAL A 36 7.61 -8.18 -29.06
N SER A 37 8.21 -8.61 -30.18
CA SER A 37 7.44 -8.90 -31.39
C SER A 37 6.52 -10.09 -31.13
N ALA A 38 5.25 -9.96 -31.49
CA ALA A 38 4.24 -10.99 -31.25
C ALA A 38 4.28 -12.16 -32.25
N SER A 39 5.06 -12.05 -33.30
CA SER A 39 5.08 -13.03 -34.42
C SER A 39 6.40 -13.80 -34.43
N GLU A 40 6.40 -15.04 -33.95
CA GLU A 40 7.47 -16.01 -34.08
C GLU A 40 7.01 -17.10 -35.08
N PRO A 41 7.85 -17.63 -35.94
CA PRO A 41 9.22 -17.26 -36.34
C PRO A 41 9.28 -16.25 -37.50
N ASN A 42 8.14 -15.89 -38.11
CA ASN A 42 8.06 -14.88 -39.16
C ASN A 42 7.65 -13.57 -38.55
N LEU A 43 8.61 -12.94 -37.90
CA LEU A 43 8.45 -11.65 -37.23
C LEU A 43 7.67 -10.68 -38.12
N GLY A 44 6.43 -10.32 -37.69
CA GLY A 44 5.70 -9.26 -38.37
C GLY A 44 6.42 -7.92 -38.27
N CYS A 45 7.32 -7.80 -37.27
CA CYS A 45 8.16 -6.64 -37.08
C CYS A 45 9.43 -6.97 -36.31
N VAL A 46 10.39 -6.03 -36.34
CA VAL A 46 11.49 -5.90 -35.40
C VAL A 46 11.27 -4.64 -34.56
N LEU A 47 11.53 -4.75 -33.26
CA LEU A 47 11.47 -3.63 -32.33
C LEU A 47 12.89 -3.10 -32.04
N VAL A 48 13.08 -1.79 -32.23
CA VAL A 48 14.33 -1.09 -31.96
C VAL A 48 14.05 0.04 -30.98
N ALA A 49 14.72 0.01 -29.81
CA ALA A 49 14.65 1.12 -28.87
C ALA A 49 15.45 2.30 -29.41
N GLU A 50 14.81 3.45 -29.51
CA GLU A 50 15.39 4.73 -29.93
C GLU A 50 15.31 5.76 -28.79
N PRO A 51 16.02 6.88 -28.86
CA PRO A 51 16.05 7.84 -27.76
C PRO A 51 14.69 8.35 -27.29
N ASN A 52 13.72 8.45 -28.19
CA ASN A 52 12.41 9.02 -27.90
C ASN A 52 11.24 8.11 -28.30
N ALA A 53 11.50 6.87 -28.69
CA ALA A 53 10.44 5.97 -29.12
C ALA A 53 10.89 4.51 -29.24
N LEU A 54 9.92 3.62 -29.29
CA LEU A 54 10.09 2.25 -29.75
C LEU A 54 9.74 2.19 -31.25
N ALA A 55 10.75 1.99 -32.09
CA ALA A 55 10.57 1.85 -33.53
C ALA A 55 10.13 0.43 -33.85
N MET A 56 8.95 0.27 -34.45
CA MET A 56 8.41 -0.99 -34.97
C MET A 56 8.63 -1.00 -36.49
N LYS A 57 9.66 -1.71 -36.94
CA LYS A 57 9.92 -1.90 -38.38
C LYS A 57 9.13 -3.11 -38.90
N ALA A 58 8.21 -2.87 -39.81
CA ALA A 58 7.33 -3.86 -40.35
C ALA A 58 8.02 -4.80 -41.36
N PHE A 59 7.70 -6.09 -41.34
CA PHE A 59 8.06 -7.10 -42.33
C PHE A 59 6.85 -7.70 -43.03
N ASN A 60 5.65 -7.40 -42.57
CA ASN A 60 4.38 -7.78 -43.21
C ASN A 60 3.34 -6.68 -42.98
N GLN A 61 2.14 -6.88 -43.48
CA GLN A 61 1.04 -5.92 -43.44
C GLN A 61 0.36 -5.79 -42.06
N THR A 62 0.74 -6.63 -41.07
CA THR A 62 0.09 -6.71 -39.77
C THR A 62 1.08 -6.90 -38.64
N PRO A 63 2.08 -6.00 -38.52
CA PRO A 63 3.08 -6.12 -37.46
C PRO A 63 2.43 -5.90 -36.09
N VAL A 64 2.71 -6.80 -35.15
CA VAL A 64 2.17 -6.75 -33.79
C VAL A 64 3.31 -6.86 -32.77
N MET A 65 3.25 -6.07 -31.73
CA MET A 65 4.07 -6.22 -30.53
C MET A 65 3.20 -6.50 -29.31
N ARG A 66 3.80 -7.06 -28.25
CA ARG A 66 3.15 -7.36 -26.97
C ARG A 66 3.98 -6.84 -25.79
N SER A 67 3.31 -6.51 -24.70
CA SER A 67 3.94 -6.03 -23.44
C SER A 67 4.68 -7.13 -22.68
N GLY A 68 4.97 -8.26 -23.28
CA GLY A 68 5.71 -9.36 -22.68
C GLY A 68 5.51 -10.70 -23.38
N THR A 69 6.07 -11.74 -22.80
CA THR A 69 5.97 -13.15 -23.20
C THR A 69 4.79 -13.85 -22.52
N LEU A 70 4.61 -15.16 -22.75
CA LEU A 70 3.57 -15.95 -22.07
C LEU A 70 3.79 -16.11 -20.55
N GLN A 71 5.00 -15.87 -20.06
CA GLN A 71 5.34 -15.94 -18.64
C GLN A 71 5.08 -14.63 -17.89
N ASP A 72 4.93 -13.54 -18.64
CA ASP A 72 4.65 -12.24 -18.07
C ASP A 72 3.14 -12.08 -17.88
N ASP A 73 2.74 -11.63 -16.69
CA ASP A 73 1.34 -11.43 -16.32
C ASP A 73 1.23 -10.17 -15.46
N LEU A 74 0.52 -9.17 -15.99
CA LEU A 74 0.23 -7.94 -15.27
C LEU A 74 -0.77 -8.15 -14.13
N ASN A 75 -1.53 -9.25 -14.18
CA ASN A 75 -2.53 -9.64 -13.19
C ASN A 75 -3.52 -8.51 -12.84
N ILE A 76 -4.07 -7.88 -13.89
CA ILE A 76 -5.00 -6.76 -13.76
C ILE A 76 -6.42 -7.26 -14.01
N GLU A 77 -7.34 -6.96 -13.10
CA GLU A 77 -8.77 -7.16 -13.37
C GLU A 77 -9.25 -6.22 -14.48
N ALA A 78 -10.04 -6.75 -15.42
CA ALA A 78 -10.49 -6.02 -16.60
C ALA A 78 -11.26 -4.73 -16.29
N THR A 79 -11.82 -4.62 -15.08
CA THR A 79 -12.59 -3.46 -14.60
C THR A 79 -11.75 -2.41 -13.87
N THR A 80 -10.44 -2.63 -13.71
CA THR A 80 -9.55 -1.72 -12.96
C THR A 80 -9.32 -0.41 -13.69
N TYR A 81 -9.22 -0.48 -15.01
CA TYR A 81 -8.92 0.65 -15.86
C TYR A 81 -9.95 0.78 -16.97
N ASP A 82 -10.25 2.00 -17.37
CA ASP A 82 -11.25 2.30 -18.39
C ASP A 82 -10.69 3.09 -19.59
N ARG A 83 -9.41 3.46 -19.54
CA ARG A 83 -8.75 4.24 -20.60
C ARG A 83 -7.36 3.69 -20.93
N VAL A 84 -7.04 3.77 -22.23
CA VAL A 84 -5.67 3.59 -22.74
C VAL A 84 -5.31 4.77 -23.60
N ARG A 85 -4.28 5.49 -23.21
CA ARG A 85 -3.68 6.59 -23.97
C ARG A 85 -2.42 6.09 -24.66
N ILE A 86 -2.32 6.31 -25.98
CA ILE A 86 -1.19 5.87 -26.80
C ILE A 86 -0.67 7.07 -27.56
N SER A 87 0.63 7.35 -27.46
CA SER A 87 1.33 8.33 -28.30
C SER A 87 2.16 7.60 -29.34
N LEU A 88 1.89 7.88 -30.62
CA LEU A 88 2.60 7.25 -31.72
C LEU A 88 2.74 8.20 -32.91
N LYS A 89 3.65 7.84 -33.82
CA LYS A 89 3.85 8.51 -35.10
C LYS A 89 3.92 7.48 -36.23
N ASN A 90 3.07 7.69 -37.25
CA ASN A 90 3.10 6.93 -38.50
C ASN A 90 3.59 7.82 -39.66
N PRO A 91 4.90 7.89 -39.95
CA PRO A 91 5.44 8.72 -41.04
C PRO A 91 5.23 8.11 -42.43
N THR A 92 4.63 6.90 -42.52
CA THR A 92 4.48 6.19 -43.79
C THR A 92 3.25 6.66 -44.55
N ALA A 93 3.27 6.50 -45.87
CA ALA A 93 2.11 6.75 -46.71
C ALA A 93 1.24 5.48 -46.90
N SER A 94 1.67 4.37 -46.36
CA SER A 94 1.00 3.06 -46.51
C SER A 94 0.17 2.70 -45.27
N GLY A 95 -0.74 1.76 -45.45
CA GLY A 95 -1.64 1.30 -44.43
C GLY A 95 -2.97 2.07 -44.42
N ASN A 96 -4.00 1.40 -43.96
CA ASN A 96 -5.28 2.01 -43.69
C ASN A 96 -5.27 2.59 -42.24
N PRO A 97 -6.20 3.48 -41.86
CA PRO A 97 -6.18 4.12 -40.57
C PRO A 97 -6.54 3.20 -39.38
N ASN A 98 -6.48 1.87 -39.52
CA ASN A 98 -6.88 0.95 -38.46
C ASN A 98 -5.67 0.35 -37.74
N ALA A 99 -5.18 1.02 -36.73
CA ALA A 99 -4.35 0.41 -35.68
C ALA A 99 -5.22 -0.38 -34.70
N ARG A 100 -4.60 -1.17 -33.82
CA ARG A 100 -5.35 -2.03 -32.92
C ARG A 100 -4.64 -2.22 -31.59
N LEU A 101 -5.40 -2.08 -30.50
CA LEU A 101 -5.06 -2.52 -29.17
C LEU A 101 -5.64 -3.92 -28.94
N PHE A 102 -4.84 -4.85 -28.48
CA PHE A 102 -5.24 -6.19 -28.05
C PHE A 102 -5.12 -6.34 -26.55
N ILE A 103 -6.03 -7.13 -25.97
CA ILE A 103 -6.01 -7.54 -24.57
C ILE A 103 -5.83 -9.06 -24.53
N TYR A 104 -4.82 -9.53 -23.81
CA TYR A 104 -4.49 -10.94 -23.69
C TYR A 104 -4.73 -11.46 -22.28
N PRO A 105 -5.38 -12.62 -22.13
CA PRO A 105 -5.54 -13.28 -20.85
C PRO A 105 -4.26 -14.03 -20.43
N PRO A 106 -4.14 -14.48 -19.17
CA PRO A 106 -3.03 -15.29 -18.70
C PRO A 106 -2.79 -16.54 -19.55
N GLY A 107 -1.54 -16.86 -19.83
CA GLY A 107 -1.11 -18.08 -20.50
C GLY A 107 -1.56 -18.25 -21.94
N SER A 108 -2.12 -17.23 -22.61
CA SER A 108 -2.65 -17.32 -23.98
C SER A 108 -2.03 -16.29 -24.93
N ASN A 109 -1.73 -16.70 -26.14
CA ASN A 109 -1.38 -15.82 -27.26
C ASN A 109 -2.60 -15.42 -28.12
N THR A 110 -3.80 -15.86 -27.74
CA THR A 110 -5.05 -15.42 -28.35
C THR A 110 -5.65 -14.31 -27.50
N ALA A 111 -5.89 -13.14 -28.08
CA ALA A 111 -6.49 -12.01 -27.38
C ALA A 111 -7.93 -12.32 -26.99
N THR A 112 -8.33 -11.91 -25.78
CA THR A 112 -9.72 -11.97 -25.32
C THR A 112 -10.58 -11.00 -26.11
N CYS A 113 -10.08 -9.78 -26.31
CA CYS A 113 -10.75 -8.75 -27.09
C CYS A 113 -9.74 -7.80 -27.76
N ASN A 114 -10.26 -6.90 -28.58
CA ASN A 114 -9.46 -5.85 -29.19
C ASN A 114 -10.28 -4.61 -29.54
N TYR A 115 -9.59 -3.47 -29.61
CA TYR A 115 -10.13 -2.18 -29.96
C TYR A 115 -9.38 -1.63 -31.19
N ASN A 116 -10.11 -1.25 -32.24
CA ASN A 116 -9.54 -0.54 -33.37
C ASN A 116 -9.55 0.97 -33.09
N PHE A 117 -8.51 1.65 -33.52
CA PHE A 117 -8.44 3.11 -33.49
C PHE A 117 -7.81 3.63 -34.80
N ALA A 118 -8.26 4.81 -35.21
CA ALA A 118 -7.81 5.40 -36.45
C ALA A 118 -6.47 6.12 -36.22
N VAL A 119 -5.50 5.88 -37.10
CA VAL A 119 -4.18 6.54 -37.08
C VAL A 119 -3.91 7.11 -38.45
N ASP A 120 -3.55 8.39 -38.52
CA ASP A 120 -3.23 9.07 -39.76
C ASP A 120 -1.93 8.53 -40.39
N THR A 121 -1.77 8.78 -41.68
CA THR A 121 -0.55 8.49 -42.43
C THR A 121 0.25 9.79 -42.63
N MET A 122 1.54 9.66 -42.98
CA MET A 122 2.45 10.78 -43.25
C MET A 122 2.57 11.77 -42.08
N MET A 123 2.44 11.25 -40.85
CA MET A 123 2.56 12.08 -39.64
C MET A 123 4.00 12.58 -39.48
N VAL A 124 4.12 13.86 -39.13
CA VAL A 124 5.42 14.52 -38.90
C VAL A 124 5.79 14.43 -37.42
N ASP A 125 4.79 14.60 -36.55
CA ASP A 125 4.93 14.61 -35.11
C ASP A 125 4.21 13.42 -34.46
N PHE A 126 4.47 13.19 -33.18
CA PHE A 126 3.70 12.24 -32.40
C PHE A 126 2.30 12.78 -32.11
N GLU A 127 1.31 11.93 -32.17
CA GLU A 127 -0.07 12.22 -31.83
C GLU A 127 -0.58 11.25 -30.79
N THR A 128 -1.48 11.74 -29.94
CA THR A 128 -2.04 10.98 -28.85
C THR A 128 -3.44 10.51 -29.17
N TYR A 129 -3.67 9.22 -28.94
CA TYR A 129 -4.96 8.53 -29.14
C TYR A 129 -5.45 8.00 -27.80
N ILE A 130 -6.71 8.26 -27.47
CA ILE A 130 -7.35 7.74 -26.26
C ILE A 130 -8.37 6.68 -26.69
N ILE A 131 -8.27 5.50 -26.10
CA ILE A 131 -9.16 4.37 -26.31
C ILE A 131 -9.95 4.18 -25.04
N SER A 132 -11.27 4.28 -25.09
CA SER A 132 -12.17 3.94 -24.00
C SER A 132 -12.33 2.42 -23.95
N LEU A 133 -12.04 1.82 -22.80
CA LEU A 133 -12.29 0.41 -22.55
C LEU A 133 -13.74 0.14 -22.12
N ASP A 134 -14.50 1.20 -21.76
CA ASP A 134 -15.94 1.12 -21.51
C ASP A 134 -16.77 0.93 -22.80
N ASP A 135 -16.19 1.33 -23.94
CA ASP A 135 -16.81 1.09 -25.23
C ASP A 135 -16.78 -0.39 -25.58
N ALA A 136 -17.75 -0.84 -26.35
CA ALA A 136 -17.76 -2.21 -26.83
C ALA A 136 -16.49 -2.50 -27.66
N PRO A 137 -15.74 -3.57 -27.35
CA PRO A 137 -14.60 -3.96 -28.17
C PRO A 137 -15.00 -4.20 -29.62
N THR A 138 -14.07 -3.97 -30.55
CA THR A 138 -14.29 -4.31 -31.97
C THR A 138 -14.57 -5.79 -32.16
N ASN A 139 -13.92 -6.64 -31.36
CA ASN A 139 -14.17 -8.08 -31.30
C ASN A 139 -13.90 -8.59 -29.88
N GLY A 140 -14.63 -9.65 -29.48
CA GLY A 140 -14.50 -10.29 -28.18
C GLY A 140 -15.24 -9.54 -27.08
N ALA A 141 -14.89 -9.82 -25.83
CA ALA A 141 -15.40 -9.16 -24.64
C ALA A 141 -14.23 -8.82 -23.70
N LEU A 142 -14.28 -7.67 -23.06
CA LEU A 142 -13.32 -7.29 -22.01
C LEU A 142 -13.83 -7.89 -20.70
N GLU A 143 -13.21 -8.98 -20.28
CA GLU A 143 -13.59 -9.70 -19.06
C GLU A 143 -12.40 -10.46 -18.47
N GLY A 144 -12.48 -10.79 -17.17
CA GLY A 144 -11.46 -11.56 -16.46
C GLY A 144 -10.18 -10.77 -16.21
N THR A 145 -9.05 -11.46 -16.25
CA THR A 145 -7.73 -10.90 -15.93
C THR A 145 -6.97 -10.52 -17.21
N ILE A 146 -6.41 -9.31 -17.23
CA ILE A 146 -5.51 -8.83 -18.27
C ILE A 146 -4.07 -9.20 -17.88
N ALA A 147 -3.46 -10.07 -18.66
CA ALA A 147 -2.07 -10.42 -18.48
C ALA A 147 -1.12 -9.54 -19.31
N ARG A 148 -1.53 -9.17 -20.51
CA ARG A 148 -0.69 -8.42 -21.45
C ARG A 148 -1.52 -7.57 -22.39
N PHE A 149 -0.91 -6.51 -22.86
CA PHE A 149 -1.40 -5.70 -23.96
C PHE A 149 -0.67 -6.05 -25.26
N GLY A 150 -1.28 -5.75 -26.39
CA GLY A 150 -0.62 -5.81 -27.67
C GLY A 150 -1.01 -4.65 -28.55
N LEU A 151 -0.08 -4.20 -29.37
CA LEU A 151 -0.28 -3.11 -30.30
C LEU A 151 0.05 -3.56 -31.72
N ARG A 152 -0.89 -3.37 -32.63
CA ARG A 152 -0.70 -3.57 -34.06
C ARG A 152 -0.66 -2.22 -34.76
N ALA A 153 0.36 -2.03 -35.58
CA ALA A 153 0.41 -0.88 -36.49
C ALA A 153 -0.82 -0.82 -37.42
N PRO A 154 -1.07 0.30 -38.08
CA PRO A 154 -2.11 0.40 -39.10
C PRO A 154 -2.05 -0.75 -40.09
N TRP A 155 -3.21 -1.33 -40.44
CA TRP A 155 -3.29 -2.46 -41.35
C TRP A 155 -2.76 -2.09 -42.76
N GLY A 156 -1.93 -2.95 -43.34
CA GLY A 156 -1.46 -2.78 -44.72
C GLY A 156 -0.21 -1.88 -44.81
N VAL A 157 0.51 -1.65 -43.72
CA VAL A 157 1.86 -1.04 -43.82
C VAL A 157 2.76 -1.89 -44.65
N ALA A 158 3.65 -1.25 -45.45
CA ALA A 158 4.54 -1.96 -46.35
C ALA A 158 5.72 -2.60 -45.62
N ASN A 159 6.33 -3.61 -46.24
CA ASN A 159 7.58 -4.17 -45.73
C ASN A 159 8.68 -3.09 -45.71
N GLY A 160 9.27 -2.89 -44.57
CA GLY A 160 10.32 -1.88 -44.34
C GLY A 160 9.80 -0.57 -43.71
N ASP A 161 8.49 -0.33 -43.70
CA ASP A 161 7.90 0.81 -43.01
C ASP A 161 8.17 0.73 -41.50
N THR A 162 8.27 1.89 -40.91
CA THR A 162 8.54 2.00 -39.48
C THR A 162 7.51 2.89 -38.81
N ILE A 163 6.85 2.37 -37.78
CA ILE A 163 5.94 3.10 -36.90
C ILE A 163 6.65 3.33 -35.59
N TYR A 164 6.55 4.54 -35.05
CA TYR A 164 7.21 4.96 -33.80
C TYR A 164 6.15 5.07 -32.70
N TRP A 165 6.40 4.40 -31.56
CA TRP A 165 5.58 4.42 -30.38
C TRP A 165 6.33 5.14 -29.28
N GLU A 166 5.78 6.25 -28.77
CA GLU A 166 6.44 7.08 -27.76
C GLU A 166 6.08 6.61 -26.36
N SER A 167 4.78 6.45 -26.11
CA SER A 167 4.28 6.04 -24.79
C SER A 167 2.93 5.31 -24.88
N MET A 168 2.61 4.54 -23.85
CA MET A 168 1.29 3.99 -23.60
C MET A 168 1.00 4.07 -22.10
N VAL A 169 -0.16 4.64 -21.75
CA VAL A 169 -0.63 4.70 -20.36
C VAL A 169 -2.00 4.06 -20.28
N VAL A 170 -2.16 3.14 -19.33
CA VAL A 170 -3.44 2.50 -18.98
C VAL A 170 -3.87 3.07 -17.65
N TYR A 171 -5.02 3.68 -17.57
CA TYR A 171 -5.44 4.46 -16.40
C TYR A 171 -6.95 4.41 -16.18
N SER A 172 -7.38 4.82 -14.96
CA SER A 172 -8.77 5.09 -14.65
C SER A 172 -9.08 6.55 -14.94
N SER A 173 -10.18 6.80 -15.66
CA SER A 173 -10.72 8.16 -15.84
C SER A 173 -11.41 8.68 -14.58
N LEU A 174 -11.68 7.83 -13.59
CA LEU A 174 -12.21 8.18 -12.28
C LEU A 174 -11.07 8.29 -11.27
N GLY A 175 -11.10 9.31 -10.44
CA GLY A 175 -10.10 9.56 -9.41
C GLY A 175 -10.20 10.98 -8.86
N CYS A 176 -9.31 11.35 -7.96
CA CYS A 176 -9.29 12.70 -7.43
C CYS A 176 -8.82 13.72 -8.47
N THR A 177 -9.64 14.72 -8.74
CA THR A 177 -9.33 15.81 -9.70
C THR A 177 -8.83 17.10 -9.04
N ASP A 178 -8.77 17.16 -7.70
CA ASP A 178 -8.27 18.34 -6.99
C ASP A 178 -6.73 18.27 -6.86
N SER A 179 -6.06 19.20 -7.53
CA SER A 179 -4.58 19.28 -7.56
C SER A 179 -3.92 19.60 -6.20
N LEU A 180 -4.70 19.94 -5.19
CA LEU A 180 -4.23 20.18 -3.81
C LEU A 180 -4.35 18.94 -2.93
N SER A 181 -5.00 17.90 -3.42
CA SER A 181 -5.16 16.64 -2.68
C SER A 181 -3.89 15.80 -2.72
N CYS A 182 -3.75 14.93 -1.73
CA CYS A 182 -2.63 14.00 -1.64
C CYS A 182 -2.67 12.89 -2.71
N ASN A 183 -3.84 12.57 -3.23
CA ASN A 183 -4.04 11.56 -4.26
C ASN A 183 -4.57 12.13 -5.58
N PHE A 184 -4.17 13.37 -5.89
CA PHE A 184 -4.49 13.96 -7.19
C PHE A 184 -4.05 13.07 -8.35
N SER A 185 -4.95 12.78 -9.27
CA SER A 185 -4.64 12.10 -10.51
C SER A 185 -4.72 13.04 -11.70
N SER A 186 -3.61 13.25 -12.39
CA SER A 186 -3.57 14.04 -13.62
C SER A 186 -4.30 13.38 -14.80
N TYR A 187 -4.68 12.11 -14.63
CA TYR A 187 -5.44 11.30 -15.61
C TYR A 187 -6.92 11.26 -15.31
N ALA A 188 -7.36 11.61 -14.09
CA ALA A 188 -8.76 11.63 -13.75
C ALA A 188 -9.52 12.67 -14.56
N GLU A 189 -10.56 12.23 -15.28
CA GLU A 189 -11.49 13.06 -16.03
C GLU A 189 -12.72 13.43 -15.19
N SER A 190 -13.00 12.63 -14.16
CA SER A 190 -14.12 12.82 -13.23
C SER A 190 -13.69 12.50 -11.81
N ASP A 191 -14.10 13.37 -10.88
CA ASP A 191 -13.91 13.15 -9.45
C ASP A 191 -14.80 12.01 -8.97
N ASP A 192 -14.21 11.03 -8.31
CA ASP A 192 -14.90 9.88 -7.71
C ASP A 192 -15.17 10.07 -6.20
N GLY A 193 -14.79 11.23 -5.65
CA GLY A 193 -14.91 11.55 -4.23
C GLY A 193 -13.80 10.94 -3.36
N SER A 194 -12.75 10.40 -3.96
CA SER A 194 -11.62 9.77 -3.24
C SER A 194 -10.58 10.77 -2.74
N CYS A 195 -10.74 12.07 -3.04
CA CYS A 195 -9.77 13.08 -2.64
C CYS A 195 -9.54 13.10 -1.12
N TYR A 196 -8.28 13.05 -0.71
CA TYR A 196 -7.90 13.26 0.68
C TYR A 196 -6.78 14.29 0.81
N PHE A 197 -6.74 14.97 1.95
CA PHE A 197 -5.92 16.15 2.18
C PHE A 197 -5.20 16.05 3.51
N PRO A 198 -4.14 16.84 3.73
CA PRO A 198 -3.56 17.00 5.06
C PRO A 198 -4.63 17.34 6.10
N GLY A 199 -4.61 16.65 7.25
CA GLY A 199 -5.60 16.75 8.31
C GLY A 199 -6.79 15.79 8.17
N ASN A 200 -6.94 15.05 7.07
CA ASN A 200 -7.94 14.00 7.00
C ASN A 200 -7.56 12.82 7.92
N PRO A 201 -8.55 12.17 8.56
CA PRO A 201 -8.30 10.99 9.37
C PRO A 201 -7.81 9.83 8.49
N CYS A 202 -6.90 9.02 9.02
CA CYS A 202 -6.39 7.82 8.40
C CYS A 202 -6.06 6.77 9.48
N ASP A 203 -5.42 5.67 9.11
CA ASP A 203 -4.93 4.63 10.01
C ASP A 203 -3.53 4.23 9.50
N ASP A 204 -2.48 4.50 10.28
CA ASP A 204 -1.09 4.19 9.93
C ASP A 204 -0.73 2.72 10.22
N GLY A 205 -1.65 1.97 10.81
CA GLY A 205 -1.50 0.55 11.13
C GLY A 205 -0.61 0.30 12.35
N ASP A 206 -0.26 1.32 13.12
CA ASP A 206 0.48 1.20 14.37
C ASP A 206 -0.45 1.30 15.58
N ASP A 207 -0.72 0.18 16.25
CA ASP A 207 -1.55 0.13 17.46
C ASP A 207 -0.97 0.97 18.63
N ALA A 208 0.25 1.49 18.51
CA ALA A 208 0.88 2.38 19.49
C ALA A 208 0.59 3.86 19.23
N THR A 209 -0.11 4.19 18.17
CA THR A 209 -0.56 5.54 17.81
C THR A 209 -2.07 5.66 17.88
N ALA A 210 -2.58 6.88 17.90
CA ALA A 210 -4.00 7.21 17.82
C ALA A 210 -4.19 8.59 17.20
N ASP A 211 -5.44 8.90 16.82
CA ASP A 211 -5.81 10.16 16.17
C ASP A 211 -4.99 10.40 14.90
N ASP A 212 -4.80 9.31 14.11
CA ASP A 212 -3.98 9.33 12.92
C ASP A 212 -4.58 10.26 11.88
N THR A 213 -3.73 11.10 11.33
CA THR A 213 -4.11 12.07 10.31
C THR A 213 -3.06 12.14 9.21
N ILE A 214 -3.50 12.48 8.01
CA ILE A 214 -2.60 12.77 6.90
C ILE A 214 -1.81 14.05 7.20
N ASP A 215 -0.50 13.98 7.11
CA ASP A 215 0.38 15.13 7.31
C ASP A 215 0.56 15.98 6.02
N GLU A 216 1.39 17.04 6.09
CA GLU A 216 1.69 17.91 4.95
C GLU A 216 2.52 17.22 3.84
N ASN A 217 3.10 16.06 4.11
CA ASN A 217 3.81 15.23 3.15
C ASN A 217 2.91 14.14 2.55
N CYS A 218 1.62 14.16 2.89
CA CYS A 218 0.65 13.14 2.49
C CYS A 218 0.93 11.74 3.08
N GLU A 219 1.59 11.68 4.23
CA GLU A 219 1.81 10.46 4.98
C GLU A 219 0.78 10.36 6.12
N CYS A 220 0.27 9.13 6.38
CA CYS A 220 -0.57 8.89 7.54
C CYS A 220 0.31 8.81 8.78
N VAL A 221 0.09 9.69 9.75
CA VAL A 221 0.87 9.75 10.97
C VAL A 221 -0.04 9.85 12.19
N GLY A 222 0.20 9.00 13.18
CA GLY A 222 -0.50 9.00 14.45
C GLY A 222 0.28 9.67 15.55
N GLN A 223 -0.43 10.15 16.58
CA GLN A 223 0.21 10.56 17.83
C GLN A 223 0.47 9.32 18.67
N PRO A 224 1.68 9.15 19.24
CA PRO A 224 1.92 8.05 20.14
C PRO A 224 0.83 8.05 21.21
N ILE A 225 0.10 6.94 21.34
CA ILE A 225 -0.74 6.74 22.50
C ILE A 225 0.23 6.91 23.66
N ALA A 226 0.11 7.99 24.42
CA ALA A 226 0.88 8.12 25.63
C ALA A 226 0.55 6.86 26.42
N ASN A 227 1.37 5.82 26.23
CA ASN A 227 1.49 4.82 27.27
C ASN A 227 1.59 5.68 28.50
N ILE A 228 0.65 5.52 29.44
CA ILE A 228 0.88 6.00 30.77
C ILE A 228 2.30 5.54 31.02
N ALA A 229 3.25 6.48 30.86
CA ALA A 229 4.63 6.15 31.12
C ALA A 229 4.54 5.49 32.46
N GLU A 230 4.86 4.20 32.55
CA GLU A 230 5.32 3.68 33.81
C GLU A 230 6.43 4.66 34.13
N THR A 231 6.10 5.65 34.92
CA THR A 231 7.10 6.52 35.52
C THR A 231 8.04 5.50 36.10
N PRO A 232 9.32 5.43 35.66
CA PRO A 232 10.24 4.46 36.24
C PRO A 232 10.07 4.73 37.72
N ALA A 233 9.53 3.73 38.42
CA ALA A 233 9.16 3.89 39.82
C ALA A 233 10.38 4.48 40.49
N GLY A 234 10.35 5.81 40.64
CA GLY A 234 11.31 6.51 41.47
C GLY A 234 11.13 5.76 42.76
N SER A 235 12.12 4.95 43.18
CA SER A 235 12.02 3.89 44.18
C SER A 235 11.33 4.44 45.44
N SER A 236 10.00 4.53 45.36
CA SER A 236 9.17 4.63 46.55
C SER A 236 9.25 3.20 47.09
N ILE A 237 10.12 3.03 48.12
CA ILE A 237 10.28 1.73 48.74
C ILE A 237 8.94 1.45 49.42
N LEU A 238 8.07 0.75 48.69
CA LEU A 238 6.86 0.17 49.19
C LEU A 238 7.21 -1.28 49.54
N ASN A 239 7.21 -1.58 50.83
CA ASN A 239 7.41 -2.95 51.31
C ASN A 239 6.07 -3.53 51.75
N LEU A 240 5.72 -4.69 51.16
CA LEU A 240 4.56 -5.47 51.56
C LEU A 240 5.04 -6.82 52.02
N TYR A 241 4.77 -7.15 53.29
CA TYR A 241 5.18 -8.47 53.86
C TYR A 241 4.21 -8.98 54.93
N PRO A 242 4.10 -10.32 55.07
CA PRO A 242 4.67 -11.33 54.18
C PRO A 242 4.00 -11.31 52.82
N ASN A 243 4.72 -11.67 51.76
CA ASN A 243 4.20 -11.96 50.45
C ASN A 243 4.79 -13.34 50.01
N PRO A 244 4.03 -14.40 49.85
CA PRO A 244 2.56 -14.49 49.93
C PRO A 244 1.96 -14.22 51.35
N VAL A 245 0.72 -13.71 51.31
CA VAL A 245 -0.07 -13.40 52.49
C VAL A 245 -0.94 -14.62 52.89
N ALA A 246 -0.85 -15.06 54.15
CA ALA A 246 -1.72 -16.11 54.67
C ALA A 246 -2.95 -15.56 55.42
N ALA A 247 -2.80 -14.52 56.23
CA ALA A 247 -3.88 -13.94 57.04
C ALA A 247 -3.76 -12.41 57.10
N GLN A 248 -2.64 -11.91 57.63
CA GLN A 248 -2.37 -10.48 57.78
C GLN A 248 -1.07 -10.12 57.10
N PHE A 249 -1.01 -8.90 56.60
CA PHE A 249 0.18 -8.36 55.99
C PHE A 249 0.38 -6.89 56.40
N LYS A 250 1.62 -6.44 56.31
CA LYS A 250 2.03 -5.08 56.62
C LYS A 250 2.47 -4.37 55.37
N VAL A 251 2.05 -3.12 55.24
CA VAL A 251 2.47 -2.18 54.17
C VAL A 251 3.31 -1.10 54.84
N GLU A 252 4.53 -0.92 54.33
CA GLU A 252 5.44 0.14 54.79
C GLU A 252 5.83 0.99 53.58
N ALA A 253 5.63 2.29 53.71
CA ALA A 253 5.96 3.30 52.71
C ALA A 253 6.89 4.36 53.32
N GLN A 254 7.71 4.97 52.47
CA GLN A 254 8.59 6.08 52.92
C GLN A 254 7.85 7.40 53.12
N MET A 255 6.65 7.53 52.61
CA MET A 255 5.83 8.72 52.70
C MET A 255 4.45 8.36 53.24
N ARG A 256 3.80 9.37 53.84
CA ARG A 256 2.46 9.23 54.38
C ARG A 256 1.47 8.85 53.28
N ILE A 257 0.75 7.72 53.46
CA ILE A 257 -0.29 7.20 52.56
C ILE A 257 -1.55 8.02 52.80
N ALA A 258 -1.99 8.75 51.77
CA ALA A 258 -3.25 9.48 51.79
C ALA A 258 -4.45 8.58 51.47
N GLU A 259 -4.28 7.68 50.51
CA GLU A 259 -5.31 6.70 50.13
C GLU A 259 -4.68 5.35 49.79
N LEU A 260 -5.37 4.26 50.15
CA LEU A 260 -5.00 2.90 49.86
C LEU A 260 -6.18 2.16 49.24
N GLU A 261 -5.94 1.48 48.14
CA GLU A 261 -6.91 0.64 47.46
C GLU A 261 -6.31 -0.74 47.18
N VAL A 262 -7.14 -1.77 47.29
CA VAL A 262 -6.76 -3.16 46.89
C VAL A 262 -7.76 -3.68 45.89
N TYR A 263 -7.27 -4.28 44.84
CA TYR A 263 -8.04 -4.89 43.76
C TYR A 263 -7.70 -6.37 43.63
N ASN A 264 -8.66 -7.21 43.26
CA ASN A 264 -8.39 -8.60 42.88
C ASN A 264 -7.99 -8.71 41.41
N ALA A 265 -7.63 -9.89 40.94
CA ALA A 265 -7.22 -10.18 39.57
C ALA A 265 -8.28 -9.84 38.49
N SER A 266 -9.57 -9.71 38.86
CA SER A 266 -10.63 -9.30 37.94
C SER A 266 -10.84 -7.76 37.93
N GLY A 267 -9.98 -6.98 38.59
CA GLY A 267 -10.11 -5.52 38.70
C GLY A 267 -11.20 -5.06 39.67
N LYS A 268 -11.84 -5.98 40.41
CA LYS A 268 -12.82 -5.59 41.42
C LYS A 268 -12.10 -5.05 42.66
N ARG A 269 -12.49 -3.84 43.09
CA ARG A 269 -11.98 -3.22 44.30
C ARG A 269 -12.48 -3.97 45.54
N ILE A 270 -11.57 -4.38 46.41
CA ILE A 270 -11.82 -5.17 47.62
C ILE A 270 -11.91 -4.23 48.82
N ILE A 271 -10.97 -3.29 48.98
CA ILE A 271 -10.96 -2.29 50.03
C ILE A 271 -10.49 -0.95 49.51
N VAL A 272 -10.92 0.10 50.16
CA VAL A 272 -10.39 1.46 50.05
C VAL A 272 -10.48 2.15 51.39
N PHE A 273 -9.43 2.85 51.79
CA PHE A 273 -9.46 3.71 53.00
C PHE A 273 -8.29 4.71 52.98
N GLN A 274 -8.37 5.70 53.87
CA GLN A 274 -7.44 6.80 53.97
C GLN A 274 -6.67 6.73 55.28
N PRO A 275 -5.56 5.99 55.36
CA PRO A 275 -4.86 5.69 56.62
C PRO A 275 -4.10 6.91 57.21
N HIS A 276 -3.67 7.86 56.36
CA HIS A 276 -2.81 8.97 56.78
C HIS A 276 -1.59 8.54 57.59
N ALA A 277 -1.00 7.41 57.29
CA ALA A 277 0.12 6.78 57.99
C ALA A 277 1.17 6.28 56.99
N GLU A 278 2.41 6.09 57.47
CA GLU A 278 3.49 5.50 56.65
C GLU A 278 3.51 3.97 56.73
N THR A 279 2.88 3.43 57.77
CA THR A 279 2.83 2.01 58.01
C THR A 279 1.43 1.59 58.45
N LEU A 280 0.94 0.49 57.88
CA LEU A 280 -0.35 -0.09 58.27
C LEU A 280 -0.38 -1.60 58.18
N ALA A 281 -1.22 -2.25 58.98
CA ALA A 281 -1.50 -3.64 58.92
C ALA A 281 -2.88 -3.88 58.36
N LEU A 282 -2.99 -4.85 57.41
CA LEU A 282 -4.22 -5.25 56.75
C LEU A 282 -4.56 -6.70 57.05
N ASP A 283 -5.85 -6.97 57.16
CA ASP A 283 -6.37 -8.33 57.39
C ASP A 283 -6.97 -8.86 56.07
N ALA A 284 -6.37 -9.92 55.55
CA ALA A 284 -6.82 -10.62 54.37
C ALA A 284 -7.55 -11.93 54.71
N THR A 285 -7.91 -12.18 55.96
CA THR A 285 -8.47 -13.48 56.42
C THR A 285 -9.71 -13.91 55.67
N GLY A 286 -10.50 -12.98 55.13
CA GLY A 286 -11.70 -13.24 54.33
C GLY A 286 -11.48 -13.33 52.83
N TRP A 287 -10.24 -13.11 52.33
CA TRP A 287 -10.00 -12.99 50.89
C TRP A 287 -9.73 -14.38 50.26
N PRO A 288 -10.27 -14.66 49.06
CA PRO A 288 -9.94 -15.86 48.32
C PRO A 288 -8.45 -15.95 47.94
N ASN A 289 -7.95 -17.20 47.78
CA ASN A 289 -6.61 -17.38 47.21
C ASN A 289 -6.53 -16.76 45.81
N GLY A 290 -5.44 -16.05 45.53
CA GLY A 290 -5.25 -15.41 44.21
C GLY A 290 -4.29 -14.24 44.27
N MET A 291 -4.13 -13.59 43.11
CA MET A 291 -3.34 -12.36 42.99
C MET A 291 -4.19 -11.14 43.30
N TYR A 292 -3.57 -10.16 43.96
CA TYR A 292 -4.13 -8.89 44.32
C TYR A 292 -3.18 -7.77 43.94
N HIS A 293 -3.72 -6.59 43.71
CA HIS A 293 -2.98 -5.39 43.41
C HIS A 293 -3.30 -4.31 44.46
N LEU A 294 -2.27 -3.82 45.08
CA LEU A 294 -2.31 -2.67 46.01
C LEU A 294 -2.00 -1.41 45.21
N ARG A 295 -2.80 -0.37 45.38
CA ARG A 295 -2.53 0.98 44.88
C ARG A 295 -2.52 1.93 46.05
N LEU A 296 -1.52 2.82 46.07
CA LEU A 296 -1.37 3.88 47.07
C LEU A 296 -1.39 5.25 46.40
N VAL A 297 -1.98 6.21 47.07
CA VAL A 297 -1.78 7.64 46.80
C VAL A 297 -1.11 8.24 48.01
N TYR A 298 0.02 8.91 47.83
CA TYR A 298 0.77 9.55 48.89
C TYR A 298 0.28 10.97 49.12
N ALA A 299 0.69 11.56 50.23
CA ALA A 299 0.26 12.92 50.65
C ALA A 299 0.71 14.02 49.68
N ASP A 300 1.74 13.77 48.87
CA ASP A 300 2.24 14.69 47.84
C ASP A 300 1.54 14.50 46.48
N GLY A 301 0.58 13.54 46.37
CA GLY A 301 -0.15 13.22 45.16
C GLY A 301 0.54 12.17 44.26
N SER A 302 1.77 11.75 44.60
CA SER A 302 2.41 10.63 43.89
C SER A 302 1.72 9.31 44.19
N THR A 303 1.93 8.29 43.35
CA THR A 303 1.30 6.98 43.47
C THR A 303 2.33 5.87 43.56
N GLY A 304 2.00 4.79 44.26
CA GLY A 304 2.75 3.54 44.29
C GLY A 304 1.82 2.36 44.08
N SER A 305 2.35 1.27 43.57
CA SER A 305 1.60 0.05 43.42
C SER A 305 2.47 -1.18 43.66
N GLU A 306 1.86 -2.27 44.15
CA GLU A 306 2.54 -3.53 44.42
C GLU A 306 1.56 -4.71 44.18
N ALA A 307 2.06 -5.79 43.60
CA ALA A 307 1.30 -7.02 43.44
C ALA A 307 1.66 -8.05 44.54
N PHE A 308 0.67 -8.71 45.10
CA PHE A 308 0.90 -9.73 46.10
C PHE A 308 -0.06 -10.92 45.97
N ALA A 309 0.35 -12.06 46.51
CA ALA A 309 -0.46 -13.28 46.50
C ALA A 309 -1.07 -13.55 47.86
N VAL A 310 -2.34 -13.96 47.90
CA VAL A 310 -2.98 -14.54 49.05
C VAL A 310 -3.00 -16.07 48.90
N ILE A 311 -2.40 -16.79 49.80
CA ILE A 311 -2.28 -18.27 49.78
C ILE A 311 -2.56 -18.79 51.19
N ARG A 312 -3.48 -19.77 51.28
CA ARG A 312 -3.85 -20.47 52.51
C ARG A 312 -3.69 -21.95 52.37
#